data_e82504a1a3a4f53743ed7c458812604f
#
_entry.id   e82504a1a3a4f53743ed7c458812604f
#
_cell.length_a   1.000
_cell.length_b   1.000
_cell.length_c   1.000
_cell.angle_alpha   90.00
_cell.angle_beta   90.00
_cell.angle_gamma   90.00
#
_symmetry.space_group_name_H-M   'P 1'
#
loop_
_entity.id
_entity.type
_entity.pdbx_description
1 polymer ?
#
loop_
_entity_poly.entity_id
_entity_poly.type
_entity_poly.pdbx_seq_one_letter_code
_entity_poly.pdbx_strand_id
1 'polypeptide(L)'
;MPHTTYMADRMGTARIEPQTPVEAGSFASFTLVYTAGYFGIDDTGSLKIVFRFASDMGRPQFADPKGAGYTTVEASNGAVLEVAYDNKRNIRPWDKTLFIRVMRGFLREGDAITVRFGDKRHTSRAGPRCRISRWRSAATNCRVRSW
;
A
#
# COMPACT_ATOMS: atom_id res chain seq x y z
N MET A 1 -11.10 27.32 -10.25
CA MET A 1 -11.56 26.55 -11.41
C MET A 1 -11.13 25.09 -11.20
N PRO A 2 -12.02 24.13 -11.27
CA PRO A 2 -11.59 22.73 -11.24
C PRO A 2 -10.79 22.46 -12.51
N HIS A 3 -9.56 21.98 -12.37
CA HIS A 3 -8.79 21.52 -13.52
C HIS A 3 -9.51 20.32 -14.15
N THR A 4 -10.12 20.54 -15.30
CA THR A 4 -10.81 19.54 -16.12
C THR A 4 -9.88 18.49 -16.72
N THR A 5 -8.57 18.60 -16.48
CA THR A 5 -7.53 17.74 -17.02
C THR A 5 -7.12 16.59 -16.09
N TYR A 6 -7.77 16.41 -14.93
CA TYR A 6 -7.46 15.32 -14.03
C TYR A 6 -8.14 14.02 -14.50
N MET A 7 -7.41 13.23 -15.25
CA MET A 7 -7.88 11.95 -15.79
C MET A 7 -7.57 10.84 -14.78
N ALA A 8 -8.39 10.73 -13.75
CA ALA A 8 -8.21 9.75 -12.68
C ALA A 8 -8.17 8.29 -13.17
N ASP A 9 -8.96 8.00 -14.21
CA ASP A 9 -9.04 6.71 -14.90
C ASP A 9 -7.72 6.31 -15.58
N ARG A 10 -6.90 7.29 -15.98
CA ARG A 10 -5.60 7.05 -16.60
C ARG A 10 -4.43 6.95 -15.61
N MET A 11 -4.67 7.23 -14.34
CA MET A 11 -3.62 7.19 -13.30
C MET A 11 -3.40 5.80 -12.71
N GLY A 12 -4.20 4.83 -13.13
CA GLY A 12 -4.15 3.47 -12.64
C GLY A 12 -5.26 3.14 -11.65
N THR A 13 -5.27 1.89 -11.26
CA THR A 13 -6.29 1.33 -10.37
C THR A 13 -5.64 0.65 -9.17
N ALA A 14 -6.35 0.61 -8.06
CA ALA A 14 -5.89 -0.11 -6.88
C ALA A 14 -7.01 -0.99 -6.34
N ARG A 15 -6.64 -2.20 -5.92
CA ARG A 15 -7.54 -3.14 -5.24
C ARG A 15 -6.86 -3.66 -3.99
N ILE A 16 -7.66 -3.99 -2.98
CA ILE A 16 -7.20 -4.61 -1.74
C ILE A 16 -7.96 -5.92 -1.52
N GLU A 17 -7.26 -6.93 -1.06
CA GLU A 17 -7.81 -8.24 -0.70
C GLU A 17 -7.33 -8.63 0.70
N PRO A 18 -8.20 -9.28 1.51
CA PRO A 18 -9.61 -9.56 1.28
C PRO A 18 -10.49 -8.31 1.38
N GLN A 19 -11.62 -8.29 0.67
CA GLN A 19 -12.66 -7.26 0.78
C GLN A 19 -13.72 -7.59 1.83
N THR A 20 -13.62 -8.76 2.42
CA THR A 20 -14.53 -9.20 3.50
C THR A 20 -14.27 -8.43 4.80
N PRO A 21 -15.31 -8.18 5.60
CA PRO A 21 -15.13 -7.60 6.92
C PRO A 21 -14.17 -8.43 7.78
N VAL A 22 -13.27 -7.75 8.47
CA VAL A 22 -12.30 -8.38 9.38
C VAL A 22 -12.65 -7.97 10.80
N GLU A 23 -12.61 -8.93 11.72
CA GLU A 23 -12.91 -8.68 13.12
C GLU A 23 -11.89 -7.73 13.75
N ALA A 24 -12.39 -6.71 14.45
CA ALA A 24 -11.55 -5.78 15.19
C ALA A 24 -10.78 -6.50 16.30
N GLY A 25 -9.50 -6.21 16.44
CA GLY A 25 -8.62 -6.90 17.41
C GLY A 25 -7.97 -8.18 16.87
N SER A 26 -8.43 -8.69 15.72
CA SER A 26 -7.83 -9.87 15.10
C SER A 26 -6.53 -9.54 14.35
N PHE A 27 -5.79 -10.57 14.01
CA PHE A 27 -4.65 -10.47 13.12
C PHE A 27 -5.08 -10.88 11.71
N ALA A 28 -4.87 -10.02 10.72
CA ALA A 28 -5.16 -10.31 9.33
C ALA A 28 -4.01 -9.92 8.41
N SER A 29 -3.95 -10.54 7.25
CA SER A 29 -3.04 -10.18 6.17
C SER A 29 -3.83 -9.56 5.04
N PHE A 30 -3.28 -8.52 4.42
CA PHE A 30 -3.90 -7.84 3.29
C PHE A 30 -2.92 -7.74 2.13
N THR A 31 -3.44 -7.87 0.94
CA THR A 31 -2.69 -7.63 -0.29
C THR A 31 -3.33 -6.45 -1.02
N LEU A 32 -2.54 -5.40 -1.24
CA LEU A 32 -2.94 -4.28 -2.08
C LEU A 32 -2.18 -4.39 -3.40
N VAL A 33 -2.91 -4.35 -4.50
CA VAL A 33 -2.34 -4.35 -5.84
C VAL A 33 -2.70 -3.03 -6.50
N TYR A 34 -1.68 -2.25 -6.84
CA TYR A 34 -1.80 -1.08 -7.70
C TYR A 34 -1.39 -1.47 -9.11
N THR A 35 -2.23 -1.22 -10.09
CA THR A 35 -1.93 -1.40 -11.51
C THR A 35 -1.74 -0.03 -12.13
N ALA A 36 -0.58 0.20 -12.73
CA ALA A 36 -0.25 1.47 -13.37
C ALA A 36 -1.16 1.73 -14.58
N GLY A 37 -1.63 2.95 -14.68
CA GLY A 37 -2.43 3.41 -15.80
C GLY A 37 -1.56 3.93 -16.95
N TYR A 38 -2.21 4.61 -17.89
CA TYR A 38 -1.61 5.11 -19.11
C TYR A 38 -0.31 5.92 -18.90
N PHE A 39 -0.24 6.73 -17.85
CA PHE A 39 0.95 7.54 -17.57
C PHE A 39 2.12 6.76 -16.95
N GLY A 40 1.87 5.55 -16.45
CA GLY A 40 2.91 4.78 -15.77
C GLY A 40 3.46 5.46 -14.51
N ILE A 41 4.62 5.00 -14.08
CA ILE A 41 5.45 5.65 -13.05
C ILE A 41 6.89 5.63 -13.54
N ASP A 42 7.48 6.78 -13.73
CA ASP A 42 8.83 6.94 -14.23
C ASP A 42 9.90 6.70 -13.15
N ASP A 43 11.16 6.64 -13.56
CA ASP A 43 12.30 6.63 -12.65
C ASP A 43 12.22 7.81 -11.68
N THR A 44 12.51 7.57 -10.41
CA THR A 44 12.28 8.52 -9.31
C THR A 44 10.83 8.83 -8.97
N GLY A 45 9.87 8.36 -9.75
CA GLY A 45 8.45 8.47 -9.44
C GLY A 45 8.06 7.75 -8.15
N SER A 46 6.94 8.11 -7.58
CA SER A 46 6.52 7.54 -6.30
C SER A 46 5.03 7.25 -6.24
N LEU A 47 4.69 6.23 -5.45
CA LEU A 47 3.34 5.86 -5.06
C LEU A 47 3.19 6.07 -3.55
N LYS A 48 2.11 6.72 -3.14
CA LYS A 48 1.76 6.90 -1.73
C LYS A 48 0.50 6.12 -1.40
N ILE A 49 0.58 5.22 -0.44
CA ILE A 49 -0.58 4.57 0.15
C ILE A 49 -0.83 5.25 1.50
N VAL A 50 -1.95 5.98 1.59
CA VAL A 50 -2.26 6.79 2.76
C VAL A 50 -3.39 6.17 3.56
N PHE A 51 -3.21 6.13 4.88
CA PHE A 51 -4.18 5.60 5.82
C PHE A 51 -4.73 6.76 6.67
N ARG A 52 -6.02 6.70 6.93
CA ARG A 52 -6.64 7.67 7.84
C ARG A 52 -6.07 7.51 9.25
N PHE A 53 -5.80 8.61 9.95
CA PHE A 53 -5.17 8.57 11.26
C PHE A 53 -5.96 7.73 12.30
N ALA A 54 -7.27 7.67 12.18
CA ALA A 54 -8.14 6.88 13.04
C ALA A 54 -8.15 5.37 12.71
N SER A 55 -7.43 4.94 11.64
CA SER A 55 -7.25 3.51 11.39
C SER A 55 -6.17 2.99 12.33
N ASP A 56 -6.54 2.07 13.20
CA ASP A 56 -5.62 1.43 14.14
C ASP A 56 -4.99 0.17 13.55
N MET A 57 -4.60 0.23 12.28
CA MET A 57 -3.80 -0.82 11.68
C MET A 57 -2.41 -0.81 12.30
N GLY A 58 -1.90 -1.99 12.65
CA GLY A 58 -0.54 -2.15 13.15
C GLY A 58 0.48 -1.52 12.20
N ARG A 59 1.55 -0.95 12.77
CA ARG A 59 2.59 -0.30 11.98
C ARG A 59 3.26 -1.29 11.03
N PRO A 60 3.33 -1.03 9.72
CA PRO A 60 4.11 -1.81 8.78
C PRO A 60 5.60 -1.76 9.16
N GLN A 61 6.29 -2.88 9.04
CA GLN A 61 7.73 -3.00 9.22
C GLN A 61 8.32 -3.88 8.11
N PHE A 62 9.60 -3.69 7.79
CA PHE A 62 10.24 -4.29 6.62
C PHE A 62 11.47 -5.13 6.99
N ALA A 63 11.87 -5.12 8.26
CA ALA A 63 13.14 -5.71 8.71
C ALA A 63 13.02 -7.14 9.22
N ASP A 64 11.96 -7.48 9.93
CA ASP A 64 11.80 -8.79 10.57
C ASP A 64 10.67 -9.60 9.91
N PRO A 65 11.01 -10.61 9.08
CA PRO A 65 10.02 -11.46 8.45
C PRO A 65 9.15 -12.27 9.41
N LYS A 66 9.60 -12.44 10.66
CA LYS A 66 8.88 -13.14 11.72
C LYS A 66 8.08 -12.19 12.62
N GLY A 67 8.34 -10.90 12.51
CA GLY A 67 7.71 -9.88 13.33
C GLY A 67 6.31 -9.49 12.86
N ALA A 68 5.50 -8.99 13.80
CA ALA A 68 4.17 -8.46 13.48
C ALA A 68 4.27 -7.27 12.53
N GLY A 69 3.35 -7.21 11.56
CA GLY A 69 3.31 -6.12 10.59
C GLY A 69 4.35 -6.21 9.47
N TYR A 70 5.02 -7.37 9.31
CA TYR A 70 5.96 -7.54 8.21
C TYR A 70 5.28 -7.29 6.88
N THR A 71 5.86 -6.40 6.10
CA THR A 71 5.27 -5.91 4.85
C THR A 71 6.29 -6.05 3.73
N THR A 72 5.86 -6.61 2.62
CA THR A 72 6.67 -6.74 1.40
C THR A 72 6.06 -5.94 0.27
N VAL A 73 6.92 -5.40 -0.58
CA VAL A 73 6.52 -4.62 -1.76
C VAL A 73 7.30 -5.15 -2.96
N GLU A 74 6.58 -5.49 -4.00
CA GLU A 74 7.16 -6.07 -5.22
C GLU A 74 6.59 -5.38 -6.46
N ALA A 75 7.44 -5.13 -7.45
CA ALA A 75 7.01 -4.69 -8.78
C ALA A 75 6.94 -5.90 -9.73
N SER A 76 5.91 -5.98 -10.56
CA SER A 76 5.70 -7.09 -11.50
C SER A 76 6.79 -7.19 -12.56
N ASN A 77 7.39 -6.06 -12.92
CA ASN A 77 8.43 -5.95 -13.95
C ASN A 77 9.86 -5.96 -13.40
N GLY A 78 10.05 -6.21 -12.09
CA GLY A 78 11.36 -6.24 -11.45
C GLY A 78 12.01 -4.87 -11.20
N ALA A 79 11.27 -3.76 -11.30
CA ALA A 79 11.76 -2.44 -10.92
C ALA A 79 12.20 -2.43 -9.44
N VAL A 80 13.29 -1.73 -9.16
CA VAL A 80 13.81 -1.60 -7.79
C VAL A 80 13.04 -0.53 -7.05
N LEU A 81 12.44 -0.91 -5.93
CA LEU A 81 11.60 -0.04 -5.10
C LEU A 81 12.26 0.25 -3.76
N GLU A 82 12.21 1.49 -3.34
CA GLU A 82 12.47 1.93 -1.97
C GLU A 82 11.13 2.09 -1.24
N VAL A 83 11.07 1.59 -0.02
CA VAL A 83 9.84 1.60 0.77
C VAL A 83 10.09 2.21 2.13
N ALA A 84 9.26 3.18 2.52
CA ALA A 84 9.32 3.81 3.82
C ALA A 84 7.92 4.01 4.39
N TYR A 85 7.79 3.92 5.70
CA TYR A 85 6.55 4.20 6.40
C TYR A 85 6.73 5.34 7.39
N ASP A 86 5.86 6.33 7.33
CA ASP A 86 5.88 7.49 8.22
C ASP A 86 4.46 7.84 8.68
N ASN A 87 4.32 8.13 9.97
CA ASN A 87 3.04 8.51 10.59
C ASN A 87 2.63 9.97 10.31
N LYS A 88 3.52 10.81 9.79
CA LYS A 88 3.32 12.26 9.66
C LYS A 88 3.69 12.80 8.27
N ARG A 89 3.83 11.94 7.28
CA ARG A 89 4.32 12.35 5.96
C ARG A 89 3.26 13.00 5.06
N ASN A 90 2.03 13.07 5.52
CA ASN A 90 0.93 13.66 4.75
C ASN A 90 0.03 14.52 5.66
N ILE A 91 -0.96 15.17 5.08
CA ILE A 91 -1.88 16.08 5.79
C ILE A 91 -2.99 15.28 6.46
N ARG A 92 -3.34 15.65 7.71
CA ARG A 92 -4.49 15.07 8.41
C ARG A 92 -5.77 15.21 7.57
N PRO A 93 -6.64 14.22 7.58
CA PRO A 93 -6.64 13.01 8.40
C PRO A 93 -5.90 11.80 7.77
N TRP A 94 -5.09 11.99 6.72
CA TRP A 94 -4.39 10.97 5.93
C TRP A 94 -2.87 11.02 6.15
N ASP A 95 -2.44 11.19 7.37
CA ASP A 95 -1.04 11.42 7.74
C ASP A 95 -0.18 10.14 7.74
N LYS A 96 -0.75 8.98 8.07
CA LYS A 96 -0.06 7.69 8.01
C LYS A 96 0.17 7.27 6.56
N THR A 97 1.43 7.22 6.15
CA THR A 97 1.78 7.02 4.74
C THR A 97 2.81 5.92 4.56
N LEU A 98 2.47 4.94 3.71
CA LEU A 98 3.44 4.05 3.10
C LEU A 98 3.90 4.69 1.79
N PHE A 99 5.17 5.02 1.72
CA PHE A 99 5.80 5.67 0.58
C PHE A 99 6.63 4.65 -0.19
N ILE A 100 6.35 4.51 -1.47
CA ILE A 100 7.03 3.60 -2.38
C ILE A 100 7.63 4.46 -3.49
N ARG A 101 8.94 4.43 -3.65
CA ARG A 101 9.67 5.16 -4.68
C ARG A 101 10.32 4.19 -5.64
N VAL A 102 10.22 4.47 -6.93
CA VAL A 102 10.96 3.76 -7.95
C VAL A 102 12.41 4.28 -7.94
N MET A 103 13.36 3.43 -7.58
CA MET A 103 14.78 3.80 -7.51
C MET A 103 15.52 3.46 -8.80
N ARG A 104 15.05 2.45 -9.50
CA ARG A 104 15.63 2.02 -10.77
C ARG A 104 14.56 1.32 -11.61
N GLY A 105 14.47 1.71 -12.86
CA GLY A 105 13.45 1.22 -13.79
C GLY A 105 12.24 2.14 -13.82
N PHE A 106 11.16 1.67 -14.38
CA PHE A 106 9.90 2.41 -14.53
C PHE A 106 8.75 1.40 -14.61
N LEU A 107 7.53 1.87 -14.40
CA LEU A 107 6.30 1.08 -14.56
C LEU A 107 5.53 1.61 -15.76
N ARG A 108 5.20 0.72 -16.69
CA ARG A 108 4.34 1.01 -17.84
C ARG A 108 2.89 0.73 -17.49
N GLU A 109 2.00 1.14 -18.37
CA GLU A 109 0.60 0.76 -18.30
C GLU A 109 0.45 -0.77 -18.17
N GLY A 110 -0.32 -1.21 -17.18
CA GLY A 110 -0.54 -2.61 -16.89
C GLY A 110 0.47 -3.24 -15.91
N ASP A 111 1.64 -2.62 -15.67
CA ASP A 111 2.55 -3.09 -14.62
C ASP A 111 1.94 -2.87 -13.25
N ALA A 112 2.26 -3.77 -12.31
CA ALA A 112 1.65 -3.74 -10.99
C ALA A 112 2.71 -3.62 -9.88
N ILE A 113 2.34 -2.89 -8.82
CA ILE A 113 3.01 -2.92 -7.52
C ILE A 113 2.11 -3.69 -6.55
N THR A 114 2.65 -4.75 -5.98
CA THR A 114 1.96 -5.57 -4.99
C THR A 114 2.54 -5.30 -3.61
N VAL A 115 1.69 -4.85 -2.69
CA VAL A 115 2.02 -4.63 -1.28
C VAL A 115 1.31 -5.68 -0.43
N ARG A 116 2.07 -6.46 0.33
CA ARG A 116 1.52 -7.49 1.22
C ARG A 116 1.76 -7.09 2.66
N PHE A 117 0.69 -6.72 3.35
CA PHE A 117 0.71 -6.44 4.78
C PHE A 117 0.53 -7.74 5.57
N GLY A 118 1.44 -8.01 6.50
CA GLY A 118 1.45 -9.27 7.24
C GLY A 118 1.84 -10.46 6.35
N ASP A 119 2.87 -10.30 5.53
CA ASP A 119 3.35 -11.34 4.62
C ASP A 119 3.91 -12.54 5.38
N LYS A 120 3.34 -13.73 5.11
CA LYS A 120 3.70 -14.98 5.77
C LYS A 120 4.55 -15.91 4.91
N ARG A 121 4.84 -15.54 3.68
CA ARG A 121 5.56 -16.42 2.73
C ARG A 121 6.96 -16.77 3.19
N HIS A 122 7.55 -15.95 4.04
CA HIS A 122 8.90 -16.13 4.58
C HIS A 122 8.93 -16.75 5.98
N THR A 123 7.79 -17.17 6.51
CA THR A 123 7.68 -17.79 7.83
C THR A 123 7.11 -19.19 7.71
N SER A 124 7.86 -20.20 8.21
CA SER A 124 7.41 -21.59 8.26
C SER A 124 6.32 -21.88 9.31
N ARG A 125 5.97 -20.93 10.14
CA ARG A 125 4.87 -20.97 11.13
C ARG A 125 3.92 -19.83 10.87
N ALA A 126 2.65 -19.96 11.33
CA ALA A 126 1.66 -18.91 11.30
C ALA A 126 2.25 -17.62 11.90
N GLY A 127 2.86 -16.81 11.04
CA GLY A 127 3.57 -15.61 11.42
C GLY A 127 2.62 -14.52 11.92
N PRO A 128 3.13 -13.56 12.67
CA PRO A 128 2.33 -12.47 13.21
C PRO A 128 1.73 -11.63 12.08
N ARG A 129 0.45 -11.55 12.13
CA ARG A 129 -0.42 -10.79 11.22
C ARG A 129 -0.38 -9.32 11.61
N CYS A 130 -0.81 -8.46 10.74
CA CYS A 130 -1.08 -7.07 11.07
C CYS A 130 -2.22 -6.99 12.08
N ARG A 131 -2.00 -6.39 13.26
CA ARG A 131 -3.05 -6.22 14.27
C ARG A 131 -3.99 -5.10 13.83
N ILE A 132 -5.28 -5.40 13.79
CA ILE A 132 -6.32 -4.44 13.47
C ILE A 132 -7.12 -4.18 14.73
N SER A 133 -7.01 -2.99 15.30
CA SER A 133 -7.74 -2.64 16.52
C SER A 133 -9.17 -2.14 16.23
N ARG A 134 -9.45 -1.62 15.04
CA ARG A 134 -10.80 -1.30 14.55
C ARG A 134 -10.80 -1.19 13.03
N TRP A 135 -11.56 -2.04 12.36
CA TRP A 135 -11.85 -1.87 10.95
C TRP A 135 -13.35 -1.86 10.70
N ARG A 136 -13.88 -0.71 10.37
CA ARG A 136 -15.15 -0.63 9.65
C ARG A 136 -14.82 -0.56 8.17
N SER A 137 -15.42 -1.46 7.40
CA SER A 137 -15.54 -1.46 5.93
C SER A 137 -14.61 -0.46 5.20
N ALA A 138 -13.41 -0.89 4.87
CA ALA A 138 -12.35 0.00 4.43
C ALA A 138 -12.26 0.15 2.90
N ALA A 139 -13.18 -0.38 2.16
CA ALA A 139 -13.24 -0.14 0.71
C ALA A 139 -13.26 1.36 0.34
N THR A 140 -13.62 2.22 1.31
CA THR A 140 -13.78 3.68 1.08
C THR A 140 -12.60 4.52 1.58
N ASN A 141 -11.64 3.98 2.33
CA ASN A 141 -10.67 4.80 3.05
C ASN A 141 -9.21 4.66 2.62
N CYS A 142 -8.91 3.83 1.62
CA CYS A 142 -7.58 3.78 1.03
C CYS A 142 -7.57 4.65 -0.24
N ARG A 143 -6.88 5.77 -0.20
CA ARG A 143 -6.58 6.55 -1.40
C ARG A 143 -5.17 6.27 -1.86
N VAL A 144 -5.06 5.76 -3.07
CA VAL A 144 -3.79 5.65 -3.78
C VAL A 144 -3.63 6.93 -4.60
N ARG A 145 -2.52 7.62 -4.41
CA ARG A 145 -2.15 8.78 -5.22
C ARG A 145 -0.80 8.51 -5.86
N SER A 146 -0.74 8.60 -7.17
CA SER A 146 0.49 8.74 -7.95
C SER A 146 0.81 10.23 -8.10
N TRP A 147 2.06 10.58 -7.96
CA TRP A 147 2.61 11.92 -8.19
C TRP A 147 3.70 11.84 -9.24
#